data_9189e0f3b64081b5dc4fa5a16983b68a
#
_entry.id   9189e0f3b64081b5dc4fa5a16983b68a
#
_cell.length_a   1.000
_cell.length_b   1.000
_cell.length_c   1.000
_cell.angle_alpha   90.00
_cell.angle_beta   90.00
_cell.angle_gamma   90.00
#
_symmetry.space_group_name_H-M   'P 1'
#
loop_
_entity.id
_entity.type
_entity.pdbx_description
1 polymer ?
#
loop_
_entity_poly.entity_id
_entity_poly.type
_entity_poly.pdbx_seq_one_letter_code
_entity_poly.pdbx_strand_id
1 'polypeptide(L)'
;MAAYTIQNLKDVEDQAPKFGFSPQLEARMARVPLELENFGISYQRIAPGFRLPWGHTHNVQEEVYVVVSGSMLAKFGDDIVELKQWDAVRVPKETMRSFEGGPEGAEVIAAGAPNTGPGDAVMEQDW
;
A
#
# COMPACT_ATOMS: atom_id res chain seq x y z
N MET A 1 21.56 7.00 -20.72
CA MET A 1 20.67 6.10 -19.98
C MET A 1 21.44 5.47 -18.84
N ALA A 2 20.92 5.53 -17.64
CA ALA A 2 21.55 4.86 -16.49
C ALA A 2 21.31 3.35 -16.57
N ALA A 3 22.31 2.57 -16.15
CA ALA A 3 22.16 1.12 -16.03
C ALA A 3 21.26 0.71 -14.88
N TYR A 4 20.99 1.62 -13.94
CA TYR A 4 20.12 1.41 -12.79
C TYR A 4 19.58 2.75 -12.30
N THR A 5 18.53 2.69 -11.46
CA THR A 5 17.93 3.85 -10.83
C THR A 5 17.86 3.60 -9.33
N ILE A 6 18.26 4.59 -8.52
CA ILE A 6 18.22 4.50 -7.07
C ILE A 6 17.27 5.57 -6.54
N GLN A 7 16.39 5.19 -5.62
CA GLN A 7 15.50 6.10 -4.94
C GLN A 7 15.30 5.63 -3.51
N ASN A 8 15.52 6.53 -2.54
CA ASN A 8 15.10 6.23 -1.17
C ASN A 8 13.59 6.39 -1.11
N LEU A 9 12.88 5.34 -0.68
CA LEU A 9 11.42 5.36 -0.65
C LEU A 9 10.87 6.47 0.25
N LYS A 10 11.57 6.80 1.33
CA LYS A 10 11.13 7.85 2.26
C LYS A 10 11.38 9.26 1.74
N ASP A 11 12.12 9.41 0.65
CA ASP A 11 12.33 10.68 -0.04
C ASP A 11 11.33 10.90 -1.19
N VAL A 12 10.54 9.89 -1.53
CA VAL A 12 9.49 10.00 -2.53
C VAL A 12 8.34 10.83 -1.96
N GLU A 13 7.69 11.63 -2.79
CA GLU A 13 6.59 12.49 -2.36
C GLU A 13 5.49 11.68 -1.67
N ASP A 14 5.09 12.15 -0.47
CA ASP A 14 3.97 11.57 0.27
C ASP A 14 2.65 12.08 -0.33
N GLN A 15 1.78 11.18 -0.76
CA GLN A 15 0.49 11.50 -1.34
C GLN A 15 -0.61 11.71 -0.28
N ALA A 16 -0.40 11.26 0.95
CA ALA A 16 -1.44 11.32 1.99
C ALA A 16 -1.94 12.73 2.30
N PRO A 17 -1.10 13.78 2.32
CA PRO A 17 -1.59 15.15 2.53
C PRO A 17 -2.61 15.60 1.50
N LYS A 18 -2.51 15.13 0.27
CA LYS A 18 -3.44 15.49 -0.82
C LYS A 18 -4.85 14.95 -0.57
N PHE A 19 -4.97 13.90 0.23
CA PHE A 19 -6.25 13.26 0.55
C PHE A 19 -6.73 13.59 1.96
N GLY A 20 -5.99 14.42 2.71
CA GLY A 20 -6.35 14.80 4.08
C GLY A 20 -6.03 13.74 5.13
N PHE A 21 -5.16 12.78 4.85
CA PHE A 21 -4.84 11.68 5.76
C PHE A 21 -3.54 11.88 6.56
N SER A 22 -2.82 12.96 6.33
CA SER A 22 -1.62 13.26 7.12
C SER A 22 -2.02 13.85 8.48
N PRO A 23 -1.33 13.49 9.58
CA PRO A 23 -0.13 12.66 9.64
C PRO A 23 -0.39 11.16 9.88
N GLN A 24 -1.65 10.71 9.88
CA GLN A 24 -1.99 9.34 10.21
C GLN A 24 -1.53 8.33 9.17
N LEU A 25 -1.40 8.77 7.92
CA LEU A 25 -0.96 7.92 6.82
C LEU A 25 0.20 8.59 6.07
N GLU A 26 1.18 7.78 5.66
CA GLU A 26 2.11 8.14 4.59
C GLU A 26 1.91 7.16 3.44
N ALA A 27 1.92 7.69 2.23
CA ALA A 27 1.77 6.88 1.01
C ALA A 27 2.72 7.41 -0.06
N ARG A 28 3.83 6.71 -0.28
CA ARG A 28 4.91 7.13 -1.18
C ARG A 28 5.01 6.14 -2.33
N MET A 29 4.56 6.57 -3.50
CA MET A 29 4.46 5.74 -4.70
C MET A 29 5.74 5.92 -5.52
N ALA A 30 6.51 4.84 -5.70
CA ALA A 30 7.85 4.93 -6.27
C ALA A 30 7.96 4.45 -7.71
N ARG A 31 6.87 4.05 -8.35
CA ARG A 31 6.92 3.58 -9.74
C ARG A 31 7.59 4.59 -10.67
N VAL A 32 7.14 5.84 -10.64
CA VAL A 32 7.67 6.87 -11.53
C VAL A 32 9.09 7.29 -11.14
N PRO A 33 9.38 7.62 -9.87
CA PRO A 33 10.75 7.97 -9.50
C PRO A 33 11.79 6.88 -9.77
N LEU A 34 11.38 5.60 -9.66
CA LEU A 34 12.27 4.47 -9.96
C LEU A 34 12.29 4.10 -11.45
N GLU A 35 11.43 4.71 -12.26
CA GLU A 35 11.32 4.41 -13.69
C GLU A 35 10.99 2.93 -13.96
N LEU A 36 10.10 2.35 -13.10
CA LEU A 36 9.68 0.96 -13.25
C LEU A 36 8.76 0.80 -14.45
N GLU A 37 8.98 -0.25 -15.23
CA GLU A 37 8.19 -0.54 -16.43
C GLU A 37 7.10 -1.59 -16.19
N ASN A 38 7.39 -2.62 -15.38
CA ASN A 38 6.55 -3.82 -15.30
C ASN A 38 5.69 -3.90 -14.04
N PHE A 39 6.08 -3.21 -12.97
CA PHE A 39 5.35 -3.25 -11.71
C PHE A 39 5.44 -1.91 -10.98
N GLY A 40 4.65 -1.75 -9.93
CA GLY A 40 4.75 -0.61 -9.03
C GLY A 40 5.19 -1.05 -7.65
N ILE A 41 5.79 -0.13 -6.89
CA ILE A 41 6.17 -0.35 -5.50
C ILE A 41 5.86 0.91 -4.71
N SER A 42 5.42 0.74 -3.47
CA SER A 42 5.14 1.86 -2.58
C SER A 42 5.60 1.56 -1.16
N TYR A 43 5.89 2.64 -0.43
CA TYR A 43 6.08 2.62 1.01
C TYR A 43 4.88 3.28 1.66
N GLN A 44 4.31 2.64 2.67
CA GLN A 44 3.19 3.18 3.41
C GLN A 44 3.45 3.06 4.91
N ARG A 45 3.07 4.10 5.66
CA ARG A 45 3.08 4.08 7.12
C ARG A 45 1.68 4.37 7.60
N ILE A 46 1.18 3.50 8.47
CA ILE A 46 -0.16 3.64 9.05
C ILE A 46 0.00 3.86 10.55
N ALA A 47 -0.53 4.96 11.06
CA ALA A 47 -0.44 5.30 12.48
C ALA A 47 -1.12 4.26 13.36
N PRO A 48 -0.72 4.15 14.65
CA PRO A 48 -1.38 3.24 15.57
C PRO A 48 -2.89 3.45 15.61
N GLY A 49 -3.64 2.36 15.43
CA GLY A 49 -5.09 2.38 15.50
C GLY A 49 -5.82 3.12 14.37
N PHE A 50 -5.10 3.70 13.43
CA PHE A 50 -5.75 4.41 12.33
C PHE A 50 -6.34 3.41 11.33
N ARG A 51 -7.65 3.54 11.09
CA ARG A 51 -8.36 2.75 10.10
C ARG A 51 -8.51 3.58 8.83
N LEU A 52 -7.99 3.07 7.70
CA LEU A 52 -8.23 3.73 6.42
C LEU A 52 -9.72 3.76 6.14
N PRO A 53 -10.28 4.92 5.72
CA PRO A 53 -11.72 5.03 5.50
C PRO A 53 -12.23 4.25 4.30
N TRP A 54 -11.33 3.85 3.40
CA TRP A 54 -11.70 3.12 2.19
C TRP A 54 -10.87 1.86 2.02
N GLY A 55 -11.53 0.82 1.50
CA GLY A 55 -10.85 -0.27 0.86
C GLY A 55 -10.77 -0.06 -0.65
N HIS A 56 -10.13 -0.96 -1.35
CA HIS A 56 -10.07 -0.90 -2.80
C HIS A 56 -9.90 -2.29 -3.42
N THR A 57 -10.29 -2.37 -4.67
CA THR A 57 -9.96 -3.46 -5.58
C THR A 57 -9.12 -2.91 -6.72
N HIS A 58 -8.59 -3.77 -7.53
CA HIS A 58 -7.90 -3.37 -8.76
C HIS A 58 -8.58 -3.99 -9.98
N ASN A 59 -8.51 -3.32 -11.10
CA ASN A 59 -9.05 -3.85 -12.35
C ASN A 59 -8.15 -4.91 -12.96
N VAL A 60 -6.83 -4.75 -12.82
CA VAL A 60 -5.83 -5.59 -13.48
C VAL A 60 -4.75 -6.07 -12.51
N GLN A 61 -4.30 -5.23 -11.59
CA GLN A 61 -3.11 -5.51 -10.77
C GLN A 61 -3.35 -6.54 -9.68
N GLU A 62 -2.44 -7.51 -9.60
CA GLU A 62 -2.23 -8.32 -8.41
C GLU A 62 -1.23 -7.60 -7.51
N GLU A 63 -1.45 -7.64 -6.20
CA GLU A 63 -0.56 -6.97 -5.25
C GLU A 63 -0.04 -7.92 -4.18
N VAL A 64 1.16 -7.60 -3.66
CA VAL A 64 1.67 -8.18 -2.44
C VAL A 64 1.95 -7.04 -1.45
N TYR A 65 1.60 -7.26 -0.18
CA TYR A 65 1.89 -6.35 0.92
C TYR A 65 2.82 -7.05 1.89
N VAL A 66 3.85 -6.37 2.33
CA VAL A 66 4.80 -6.88 3.32
C VAL A 66 4.86 -5.90 4.49
N VAL A 67 4.54 -6.38 5.69
CA VAL A 67 4.71 -5.57 6.90
C VAL A 67 6.18 -5.61 7.28
N VAL A 68 6.87 -4.47 7.18
CA VAL A 68 8.31 -4.41 7.50
C VAL A 68 8.56 -3.97 8.94
N SER A 69 7.58 -3.34 9.59
CA SER A 69 7.67 -2.91 10.99
C SER A 69 6.26 -2.80 11.58
N GLY A 70 6.12 -3.13 12.86
CA GLY A 70 4.84 -3.07 13.55
C GLY A 70 3.88 -4.17 13.14
N SER A 71 2.59 -3.85 13.13
CA SER A 71 1.52 -4.78 12.76
C SER A 71 0.31 -4.01 12.23
N MET A 72 -0.56 -4.72 11.54
CA MET A 72 -1.82 -4.15 11.08
C MET A 72 -2.92 -5.21 11.03
N LEU A 73 -4.16 -4.75 11.08
CA LEU A 73 -5.31 -5.56 10.71
C LEU A 73 -5.57 -5.33 9.22
N ALA A 74 -5.87 -6.39 8.51
CA ALA A 74 -6.26 -6.32 7.11
C ALA A 74 -7.62 -6.99 6.95
N LYS A 75 -8.51 -6.31 6.23
CA LYS A 75 -9.80 -6.86 5.87
C LYS A 75 -9.77 -7.23 4.40
N PHE A 76 -9.97 -8.51 4.11
CA PHE A 76 -10.04 -9.06 2.76
C PHE A 76 -11.43 -9.64 2.53
N GLY A 77 -12.27 -8.91 1.78
CA GLY A 77 -13.68 -9.26 1.75
C GLY A 77 -14.27 -9.17 3.15
N ASP A 78 -14.77 -10.28 3.68
CA ASP A 78 -15.31 -10.34 5.04
C ASP A 78 -14.31 -10.83 6.08
N ASP A 79 -13.14 -11.30 5.66
CA ASP A 79 -12.12 -11.83 6.55
C ASP A 79 -11.28 -10.69 7.14
N ILE A 80 -11.10 -10.71 8.46
CA ILE A 80 -10.22 -9.77 9.16
C ILE A 80 -9.07 -10.58 9.74
N VAL A 81 -7.84 -10.24 9.34
CA VAL A 81 -6.64 -10.96 9.77
C VAL A 81 -5.61 -9.98 10.34
N GLU A 82 -4.80 -10.46 11.28
CA GLU A 82 -3.66 -9.71 11.76
C GLU A 82 -2.43 -10.05 10.92
N LEU A 83 -1.71 -9.03 10.48
CA LEU A 83 -0.43 -9.16 9.80
C LEU A 83 0.66 -8.56 10.68
N LYS A 84 1.70 -9.35 10.93
CA LYS A 84 2.82 -9.00 11.80
C LYS A 84 4.06 -8.73 10.97
N GLN A 85 5.09 -8.22 11.63
CA GLN A 85 6.37 -7.95 10.97
C GLN A 85 6.84 -9.16 10.16
N TRP A 86 7.19 -8.90 8.91
CA TRP A 86 7.64 -9.84 7.89
C TRP A 86 6.56 -10.74 7.30
N ASP A 87 5.32 -10.60 7.71
CA ASP A 87 4.24 -11.27 6.99
C ASP A 87 4.09 -10.63 5.61
N ALA A 88 3.92 -11.48 4.61
CA ALA A 88 3.61 -11.06 3.25
C ALA A 88 2.28 -11.68 2.84
N VAL A 89 1.43 -10.89 2.21
CA VAL A 89 0.13 -11.35 1.73
C VAL A 89 -0.05 -11.01 0.26
N ARG A 90 -0.47 -11.99 -0.53
CA ARG A 90 -0.87 -11.78 -1.92
C ARG A 90 -2.35 -11.45 -1.96
N VAL A 91 -2.71 -10.41 -2.68
CA VAL A 91 -4.09 -9.98 -2.82
C VAL A 91 -4.45 -9.96 -4.31
N PRO A 92 -5.34 -10.85 -4.77
CA PRO A 92 -5.83 -10.82 -6.15
C PRO A 92 -6.55 -9.51 -6.46
N LYS A 93 -6.63 -9.17 -7.74
CA LYS A 93 -7.21 -7.90 -8.20
C LYS A 93 -8.63 -7.68 -7.72
N GLU A 94 -9.44 -8.71 -7.68
CA GLU A 94 -10.87 -8.62 -7.34
C GLU A 94 -11.16 -8.63 -5.84
N THR A 95 -10.17 -8.93 -5.01
CA THR A 95 -10.37 -8.98 -3.57
C THR A 95 -10.37 -7.57 -2.97
N MET A 96 -11.49 -7.18 -2.35
CA MET A 96 -11.55 -5.94 -1.59
C MET A 96 -10.56 -6.00 -0.44
N ARG A 97 -9.75 -4.95 -0.28
CA ARG A 97 -8.77 -4.85 0.81
C ARG A 97 -8.85 -3.53 1.50
N SER A 98 -8.72 -3.57 2.83
CA SER A 98 -8.67 -2.39 3.67
C SER A 98 -7.80 -2.65 4.89
N PHE A 99 -7.25 -1.60 5.51
CA PHE A 99 -6.22 -1.76 6.53
C PHE A 99 -6.46 -0.86 7.73
N GLU A 100 -5.98 -1.32 8.90
CA GLU A 100 -5.97 -0.54 10.13
C GLU A 100 -4.64 -0.77 10.84
N GLY A 101 -3.96 0.29 11.26
CA GLY A 101 -2.72 0.18 12.01
C GLY A 101 -2.93 -0.57 13.33
N GLY A 102 -1.99 -1.46 13.68
CA GLY A 102 -2.00 -2.14 14.97
C GLY A 102 -1.60 -1.19 16.11
N PRO A 103 -1.37 -1.74 17.33
CA PRO A 103 -1.09 -0.91 18.51
C PRO A 103 0.12 0.01 18.38
N GLU A 104 1.10 -0.37 17.56
CA GLU A 104 2.32 0.41 17.32
C GLU A 104 2.36 1.01 15.91
N GLY A 105 1.27 0.85 15.15
CA GLY A 105 1.24 1.21 13.75
C GLY A 105 1.94 0.19 12.88
N ALA A 106 2.09 0.51 11.60
CA ALA A 106 2.74 -0.37 10.64
C ALA A 106 3.50 0.43 9.61
N GLU A 107 4.64 -0.14 9.19
CA GLU A 107 5.30 0.25 7.96
C GLU A 107 5.16 -0.90 6.97
N VAL A 108 4.77 -0.59 5.75
CA VAL A 108 4.36 -1.59 4.76
C VAL A 108 5.01 -1.27 3.42
N ILE A 109 5.52 -2.29 2.75
CA ILE A 109 5.91 -2.22 1.35
C ILE A 109 4.85 -2.95 0.53
N ALA A 110 4.34 -2.30 -0.49
CA ALA A 110 3.40 -2.91 -1.42
C ALA A 110 3.97 -2.91 -2.82
N ALA A 111 3.77 -4.00 -3.53
CA ALA A 111 4.15 -4.10 -4.94
C ALA A 111 3.01 -4.69 -5.74
N GLY A 112 2.80 -4.19 -6.95
CA GLY A 112 1.72 -4.64 -7.81
C GLY A 112 2.11 -4.69 -9.27
N ALA A 113 1.57 -5.66 -9.98
CA ALA A 113 1.81 -5.89 -11.41
C ALA A 113 0.54 -6.45 -12.06
N PRO A 114 0.39 -6.27 -13.38
CA PRO A 114 1.24 -5.51 -14.28
C PRO A 114 1.10 -4.00 -14.06
N ASN A 115 2.07 -3.24 -14.56
CA ASN A 115 1.99 -1.79 -14.56
C ASN A 115 1.09 -1.32 -15.70
N THR A 116 -0.06 -0.77 -15.34
CA THR A 116 -1.05 -0.24 -16.30
C THR A 116 -1.15 1.28 -16.23
N GLY A 117 -0.19 1.92 -15.56
CA GLY A 117 -0.27 3.35 -15.30
C GLY A 117 -1.16 3.69 -14.11
N PRO A 118 -1.47 4.96 -13.89
CA PRO A 118 -2.33 5.38 -12.79
C PRO A 118 -3.79 4.96 -13.02
N GLY A 119 -4.56 4.85 -11.94
CA GLY A 119 -6.01 4.70 -12.03
C GLY A 119 -6.53 3.28 -12.09
N ASP A 120 -5.71 2.27 -11.77
CA ASP A 120 -6.18 0.89 -11.74
C ASP A 120 -7.03 0.56 -10.50
N ALA A 121 -6.86 1.30 -9.42
CA ALA A 121 -7.60 1.05 -8.18
C ALA A 121 -9.03 1.57 -8.24
N VAL A 122 -9.96 0.80 -7.68
CA VAL A 122 -11.36 1.18 -7.50
C VAL A 122 -11.63 1.29 -6.01
N MET A 123 -11.90 2.49 -5.53
CA MET A 123 -12.04 2.79 -4.11
C MET A 123 -13.50 2.63 -3.67
N GLU A 124 -13.71 1.97 -2.53
CA GLU A 124 -15.03 1.80 -1.94
C GLU A 124 -14.95 1.93 -0.43
N GLN A 125 -16.03 2.41 0.20
CA GLN A 125 -16.13 2.38 1.65
C GLN A 125 -16.30 0.92 2.08
N ASP A 126 -15.50 0.47 3.06
CA ASP A 126 -15.49 -0.94 3.45
C ASP A 126 -15.87 -1.11 4.94
N TRP A 127 -14.96 -0.92 5.90
CA TRP A 127 -15.30 -1.25 7.31
C TRP A 127 -15.33 -0.06 8.26
#